data_c4b27732e458e3c7252388d3e57057f6
#
_entry.id   c4b27732e458e3c7252388d3e57057f6
#
_cell.length_a   1.000
_cell.length_b   1.000
_cell.length_c   1.000
_cell.angle_alpha   90.00
_cell.angle_beta   90.00
_cell.angle_gamma   90.00
#
_symmetry.space_group_name_H-M   'P 1'
#
loop_
_entity.id
_entity.type
_entity.pdbx_description
1 polymer ?
#
loop_
_entity_poly.entity_id
_entity_poly.type
_entity_poly.pdbx_seq_one_letter_code
_entity_poly.pdbx_strand_id
1 'polypeptide(L)'
;MFVKRKKDQHQRKVLMHRIADVRGGVSIAKSDIPSGAIVEGAIIAVAGGKYHILPTALCIEALGASAKSVKVAKFHNFAIGQTVTKDAGAVASKITAIDDSNKAYDVISLSAAIGEVKVGESIVAAKAVTTSNDSVLLYEPFAVAGTSKDAEGDFVDVDAWLIGVTANLQAPASVINKLKGIVNIAK
;
A
#
# COMPACT_ATOMS: atom_id res chain seq x y z
N MET A 1 -7.85 22.52 -31.03
CA MET A 1 -7.60 22.16 -29.61
C MET A 1 -7.44 20.63 -29.55
N PHE A 2 -6.22 20.12 -29.38
CA PHE A 2 -6.00 18.67 -29.29
C PHE A 2 -6.19 18.25 -27.83
N VAL A 3 -7.25 17.52 -27.56
CA VAL A 3 -7.45 16.89 -26.24
C VAL A 3 -6.53 15.66 -26.17
N LYS A 4 -5.39 15.76 -25.50
CA LYS A 4 -4.58 14.61 -25.12
C LYS A 4 -5.36 13.80 -24.08
N ARG A 5 -6.02 12.73 -24.49
CA ARG A 5 -6.53 11.73 -23.55
C ARG A 5 -5.32 10.98 -22.97
N LYS A 6 -4.93 11.27 -21.73
CA LYS A 6 -4.07 10.38 -20.98
C LYS A 6 -4.80 9.04 -20.87
N LYS A 7 -4.20 7.95 -21.36
CA LYS A 7 -4.67 6.61 -21.04
C LYS A 7 -4.51 6.44 -19.54
N ASP A 8 -5.60 6.18 -18.85
CA ASP A 8 -5.58 5.78 -17.45
C ASP A 8 -4.81 4.45 -17.34
N GLN A 9 -3.55 4.53 -16.89
CA GLN A 9 -2.66 3.38 -16.80
C GLN A 9 -2.88 2.56 -15.53
N HIS A 10 -3.74 3.02 -14.61
CA HIS A 10 -3.86 2.48 -13.25
C HIS A 10 -5.26 1.92 -13.00
N GLN A 11 -5.75 1.07 -13.90
CA GLN A 11 -7.07 0.45 -13.78
C GLN A 11 -7.06 -0.70 -12.76
N ARG A 12 -6.94 -0.37 -11.48
CA ARG A 12 -7.22 -1.31 -10.41
C ARG A 12 -8.63 -1.03 -9.90
N LYS A 13 -9.51 -2.02 -9.98
CA LYS A 13 -10.87 -1.95 -9.45
C LYS A 13 -10.95 -2.78 -8.17
N VAL A 14 -10.89 -2.11 -7.06
CA VAL A 14 -11.00 -2.70 -5.71
C VAL A 14 -12.31 -2.31 -5.05
N LEU A 15 -12.83 -1.13 -5.37
CA LEU A 15 -14.01 -0.56 -4.75
C LEU A 15 -15.29 -1.09 -5.40
N MET A 16 -16.22 -1.58 -4.60
CA MET A 16 -17.50 -2.11 -5.07
C MET A 16 -18.67 -1.23 -4.69
N HIS A 17 -18.74 -0.77 -3.43
CA HIS A 17 -19.84 0.04 -2.94
C HIS A 17 -19.38 1.04 -1.89
N ARG A 18 -19.69 2.32 -2.12
CA ARG A 18 -19.40 3.40 -1.18
C ARG A 18 -20.64 3.70 -0.33
N ILE A 19 -20.43 3.82 0.97
CA ILE A 19 -21.47 4.25 1.92
C ILE A 19 -21.12 5.62 2.48
N ALA A 20 -19.86 5.85 2.91
CA ALA A 20 -19.40 7.14 3.41
C ALA A 20 -17.95 7.41 3.05
N ASP A 21 -17.63 8.67 2.81
CA ASP A 21 -16.29 9.18 2.51
C ASP A 21 -16.00 10.46 3.30
N VAL A 22 -14.74 10.89 3.26
CA VAL A 22 -14.35 12.21 3.78
C VAL A 22 -14.82 13.27 2.78
N ARG A 23 -15.71 14.16 3.21
CA ARG A 23 -16.22 15.23 2.35
C ARG A 23 -15.08 16.11 1.84
N GLY A 24 -14.94 16.21 0.51
CA GLY A 24 -13.86 16.94 -0.14
C GLY A 24 -12.56 16.16 -0.31
N GLY A 25 -12.52 14.89 0.15
CA GLY A 25 -11.32 14.06 0.07
C GLY A 25 -10.25 14.41 1.09
N VAL A 26 -9.03 13.93 0.86
CA VAL A 26 -7.84 14.19 1.68
C VAL A 26 -6.65 14.56 0.80
N SER A 27 -5.78 15.44 1.30
CA SER A 27 -4.54 15.84 0.64
C SER A 27 -3.36 15.04 1.20
N ILE A 28 -2.60 14.40 0.32
CA ILE A 28 -1.43 13.57 0.65
C ILE A 28 -0.20 14.19 0.02
N ALA A 29 0.87 14.33 0.79
CA ALA A 29 2.12 14.88 0.29
C ALA A 29 2.74 13.98 -0.79
N LYS A 30 3.28 14.57 -1.85
CA LYS A 30 3.96 13.83 -2.94
C LYS A 30 5.11 12.98 -2.45
N SER A 31 5.79 13.39 -1.37
CA SER A 31 6.87 12.61 -0.73
C SER A 31 6.44 11.22 -0.26
N ASP A 32 5.16 11.02 0.01
CA ASP A 32 4.57 9.75 0.45
C ASP A 32 4.16 8.85 -0.74
N ILE A 33 4.42 9.29 -1.97
CA ILE A 33 3.99 8.63 -3.21
C ILE A 33 5.20 8.37 -4.12
N PRO A 34 6.21 7.62 -3.68
CA PRO A 34 7.42 7.37 -4.47
C PRO A 34 7.17 6.61 -5.77
N SER A 35 6.09 5.85 -5.88
CA SER A 35 5.69 5.18 -7.13
C SER A 35 5.15 6.14 -8.21
N GLY A 36 4.98 7.43 -7.88
CA GLY A 36 4.44 8.43 -8.78
C GLY A 36 2.92 8.42 -8.96
N ALA A 37 2.20 7.51 -8.29
CA ALA A 37 0.74 7.46 -8.34
C ALA A 37 0.12 6.87 -7.07
N ILE A 38 -1.06 7.36 -6.70
CA ILE A 38 -1.97 6.68 -5.78
C ILE A 38 -2.91 5.84 -6.63
N VAL A 39 -3.05 4.56 -6.33
CA VAL A 39 -4.02 3.68 -7.00
C VAL A 39 -5.27 3.48 -6.14
N GLU A 40 -6.40 3.24 -6.79
CA GLU A 40 -7.64 2.86 -6.11
C GLU A 40 -7.38 1.69 -5.16
N GLY A 41 -7.85 1.78 -3.93
CA GLY A 41 -7.61 0.78 -2.89
C GLY A 41 -6.31 0.98 -2.11
N ALA A 42 -5.50 2.02 -2.38
CA ALA A 42 -4.37 2.36 -1.53
C ALA A 42 -4.84 2.72 -0.11
N ILE A 43 -4.06 2.33 0.89
CA ILE A 43 -4.42 2.57 2.29
C ILE A 43 -4.00 3.98 2.69
N ILE A 44 -4.98 4.79 3.06
CA ILE A 44 -4.78 6.11 3.65
C ILE A 44 -4.68 5.94 5.16
N ALA A 45 -3.69 6.57 5.76
CA ALA A 45 -3.39 6.49 7.18
C ALA A 45 -3.23 7.89 7.78
N VAL A 46 -3.26 7.98 9.10
CA VAL A 46 -3.10 9.24 9.83
C VAL A 46 -1.90 9.16 10.76
N ALA A 47 -1.06 10.20 10.73
CA ALA A 47 0.00 10.41 11.71
C ALA A 47 0.27 11.92 11.88
N GLY A 48 0.49 12.36 13.12
CA GLY A 48 0.79 13.77 13.41
C GLY A 48 -0.26 14.78 12.88
N GLY A 49 -1.52 14.37 12.79
CA GLY A 49 -2.61 15.21 12.25
C GLY A 49 -2.59 15.38 10.72
N LYS A 50 -1.79 14.60 10.00
CA LYS A 50 -1.69 14.60 8.52
C LYS A 50 -2.11 13.26 7.96
N TYR A 51 -2.53 13.29 6.68
CA TYR A 51 -2.83 12.09 5.91
C TYR A 51 -1.60 11.61 5.16
N HIS A 52 -1.38 10.30 5.18
CA HIS A 52 -0.26 9.61 4.55
C HIS A 52 -0.75 8.41 3.75
N ILE A 53 0.03 7.94 2.78
CA ILE A 53 -0.16 6.59 2.25
C ILE A 53 0.57 5.62 3.19
N LEU A 54 -0.12 4.57 3.65
CA LEU A 54 0.52 3.42 4.26
C LEU A 54 0.93 2.46 3.14
N PRO A 55 2.24 2.34 2.83
CA PRO A 55 2.68 1.46 1.75
C PRO A 55 2.28 0.01 2.01
N THR A 56 1.60 -0.59 1.04
CA THR A 56 1.28 -2.01 0.99
C THR A 56 1.59 -2.56 -0.39
N ALA A 57 1.96 -3.83 -0.49
CA ALA A 57 2.21 -4.47 -1.78
C ALA A 57 1.71 -5.90 -1.79
N LEU A 58 1.06 -6.28 -2.88
CA LEU A 58 0.65 -7.65 -3.15
C LEU A 58 1.85 -8.48 -3.61
N CYS A 59 2.11 -9.60 -2.96
CA CYS A 59 3.11 -10.56 -3.37
C CYS A 59 2.58 -11.40 -4.56
N ILE A 60 3.25 -11.30 -5.69
CA ILE A 60 2.88 -12.04 -6.92
C ILE A 60 3.59 -13.40 -7.03
N GLU A 61 4.58 -13.62 -6.19
CA GLU A 61 5.31 -14.88 -6.05
C GLU A 61 5.47 -15.19 -4.56
N ALA A 62 5.46 -16.48 -4.20
CA ALA A 62 5.65 -16.88 -2.80
C ALA A 62 7.05 -16.52 -2.32
N LEU A 63 7.14 -15.92 -1.13
CA LEU A 63 8.38 -15.65 -0.43
C LEU A 63 8.68 -16.81 0.52
N GLY A 64 9.81 -17.49 0.31
CA GLY A 64 10.27 -18.51 1.24
C GLY A 64 10.72 -17.94 2.58
N ALA A 65 10.66 -18.73 3.65
CA ALA A 65 10.93 -18.29 5.02
C ALA A 65 12.28 -17.58 5.24
N SER A 66 13.30 -17.93 4.46
CA SER A 66 14.66 -17.33 4.53
C SER A 66 14.97 -16.37 3.38
N ALA A 67 14.04 -16.15 2.47
CA ALA A 67 14.28 -15.33 1.29
C ALA A 67 14.34 -13.83 1.67
N LYS A 68 15.22 -13.10 0.97
CA LYS A 68 15.44 -11.67 1.17
C LYS A 68 15.06 -10.83 -0.06
N SER A 69 14.33 -11.42 -1.00
CA SER A 69 13.87 -10.74 -2.20
C SER A 69 12.43 -11.15 -2.46
N VAL A 70 11.55 -10.19 -2.63
CA VAL A 70 10.11 -10.40 -2.84
C VAL A 70 9.66 -9.71 -4.12
N LYS A 71 8.92 -10.43 -4.97
CA LYS A 71 8.27 -9.87 -6.15
C LYS A 71 6.89 -9.36 -5.78
N VAL A 72 6.64 -8.10 -6.09
CA VAL A 72 5.40 -7.40 -5.72
C VAL A 72 4.76 -6.72 -6.92
N ALA A 73 3.45 -6.49 -6.82
CA ALA A 73 2.72 -5.70 -7.79
C ALA A 73 3.19 -4.24 -7.81
N LYS A 74 3.09 -3.57 -8.95
CA LYS A 74 3.41 -2.15 -9.13
C LYS A 74 2.59 -1.23 -8.23
N PHE A 75 3.06 0.02 -8.08
CA PHE A 75 2.39 1.12 -7.34
C PHE A 75 2.22 0.86 -5.84
N HIS A 76 3.19 0.20 -5.23
CA HIS A 76 3.17 -0.17 -3.82
C HIS A 76 3.56 0.98 -2.84
N ASN A 77 4.11 2.08 -3.36
CA ASN A 77 4.56 3.25 -2.60
C ASN A 77 5.63 2.99 -1.53
N PHE A 78 6.36 1.87 -1.59
CA PHE A 78 7.56 1.68 -0.77
C PHE A 78 8.73 2.50 -1.31
N ALA A 79 9.60 2.95 -0.40
CA ALA A 79 10.87 3.60 -0.72
C ALA A 79 12.05 2.81 -0.15
N ILE A 80 13.23 2.93 -0.79
CA ILE A 80 14.48 2.38 -0.27
C ILE A 80 14.75 2.97 1.11
N GLY A 81 15.15 2.12 2.05
CA GLY A 81 15.40 2.50 3.44
C GLY A 81 14.21 2.40 4.37
N GLN A 82 12.98 2.27 3.86
CA GLN A 82 11.81 1.95 4.68
C GLN A 82 11.88 0.54 5.24
N THR A 83 11.11 0.31 6.30
CA THR A 83 10.97 -1.02 6.91
C THR A 83 9.67 -1.66 6.45
N VAL A 84 9.71 -2.96 6.21
CA VAL A 84 8.57 -3.75 5.75
C VAL A 84 8.41 -5.01 6.60
N THR A 85 7.19 -5.42 6.78
CA THR A 85 6.79 -6.67 7.45
C THR A 85 5.69 -7.37 6.66
N LYS A 86 5.51 -8.67 6.88
CA LYS A 86 4.37 -9.40 6.29
C LYS A 86 3.04 -9.02 6.93
N ASP A 87 3.04 -8.72 8.23
CA ASP A 87 1.87 -8.22 8.97
C ASP A 87 2.35 -7.58 10.29
N ALA A 88 1.51 -6.79 10.96
CA ALA A 88 1.81 -6.29 12.29
C ALA A 88 1.98 -7.47 13.27
N GLY A 89 2.94 -7.34 14.19
CA GLY A 89 3.28 -8.43 15.10
C GLY A 89 4.15 -9.52 14.48
N ALA A 90 4.77 -9.28 13.31
CA ALA A 90 5.75 -10.20 12.70
C ALA A 90 7.15 -9.58 12.69
N VAL A 91 8.14 -10.30 12.18
CA VAL A 91 9.49 -9.77 11.94
C VAL A 91 9.43 -8.67 10.88
N ALA A 92 10.23 -7.62 11.05
CA ALA A 92 10.32 -6.50 10.11
C ALA A 92 11.75 -6.26 9.66
N SER A 93 11.94 -5.97 8.39
CA SER A 93 13.24 -5.81 7.75
C SER A 93 13.32 -4.53 6.92
N LYS A 94 14.51 -4.00 6.76
CA LYS A 94 14.75 -2.79 5.96
C LYS A 94 14.83 -3.14 4.47
N ILE A 95 14.22 -2.31 3.64
CA ILE A 95 14.34 -2.35 2.18
C ILE A 95 15.69 -1.80 1.79
N THR A 96 16.51 -2.60 1.10
CA THR A 96 17.85 -2.23 0.65
C THR A 96 17.90 -1.79 -0.81
N ALA A 97 17.02 -2.35 -1.65
CA ALA A 97 16.89 -1.97 -3.05
C ALA A 97 15.48 -2.24 -3.55
N ILE A 98 15.07 -1.54 -4.59
CA ILE A 98 13.87 -1.78 -5.37
C ILE A 98 14.27 -1.78 -6.84
N ASP A 99 14.03 -2.89 -7.53
CA ASP A 99 14.22 -3.01 -8.97
C ASP A 99 12.85 -2.90 -9.65
N ASP A 100 12.64 -1.80 -10.34
CA ASP A 100 11.43 -1.43 -11.06
C ASP A 100 11.56 -1.58 -12.59
N SER A 101 12.64 -2.18 -13.07
CA SER A 101 12.95 -2.36 -14.49
C SER A 101 11.92 -3.19 -15.24
N ASN A 102 11.25 -4.14 -14.56
CA ASN A 102 10.17 -4.93 -15.15
C ASN A 102 8.87 -4.12 -15.18
N LYS A 103 8.14 -4.17 -16.31
CA LYS A 103 6.87 -3.44 -16.48
C LYS A 103 5.69 -4.03 -15.70
N ALA A 104 5.75 -5.32 -15.33
CA ALA A 104 4.65 -6.05 -14.70
C ALA A 104 4.75 -6.11 -13.17
N TYR A 105 5.97 -6.04 -12.62
CA TYR A 105 6.21 -6.17 -11.19
C TYR A 105 7.48 -5.42 -10.77
N ASP A 106 7.63 -5.26 -9.47
CA ASP A 106 8.85 -4.77 -8.83
C ASP A 106 9.48 -5.87 -7.97
N VAL A 107 10.80 -5.81 -7.80
CA VAL A 107 11.54 -6.70 -6.90
C VAL A 107 12.09 -5.89 -5.74
N ILE A 108 11.62 -6.17 -4.52
CA ILE A 108 12.08 -5.52 -3.30
C ILE A 108 13.11 -6.41 -2.63
N SER A 109 14.33 -5.91 -2.44
CA SER A 109 15.40 -6.57 -1.69
C SER A 109 15.41 -6.13 -0.24
N LEU A 110 15.59 -7.08 0.68
CA LEU A 110 15.52 -6.91 2.12
C LEU A 110 16.86 -7.18 2.80
N SER A 111 17.17 -6.49 3.88
CA SER A 111 18.36 -6.75 4.69
C SER A 111 18.30 -8.10 5.43
N ALA A 112 17.11 -8.53 5.84
CA ALA A 112 16.83 -9.80 6.50
C ALA A 112 15.50 -10.39 6.01
N ALA A 113 15.31 -11.70 6.21
CA ALA A 113 14.03 -12.34 5.87
C ALA A 113 12.90 -11.88 6.81
N ILE A 114 11.69 -11.74 6.27
CA ILE A 114 10.47 -11.37 7.02
C ILE A 114 9.55 -12.58 7.28
N GLY A 115 10.03 -13.78 6.96
CA GLY A 115 9.27 -15.02 7.03
C GLY A 115 8.52 -15.34 5.74
N GLU A 116 7.80 -16.43 5.74
CA GLU A 116 7.03 -16.90 4.59
C GLU A 116 5.84 -15.97 4.31
N VAL A 117 5.64 -15.64 3.00
CA VAL A 117 4.48 -14.93 2.48
C VAL A 117 3.98 -15.68 1.26
N LYS A 118 2.69 -15.98 1.21
CA LYS A 118 2.08 -16.72 0.09
C LYS A 118 1.77 -15.79 -1.07
N VAL A 119 1.62 -16.38 -2.26
CA VAL A 119 1.09 -15.65 -3.42
C VAL A 119 -0.29 -15.09 -3.09
N GLY A 120 -0.51 -13.82 -3.42
CA GLY A 120 -1.77 -13.14 -3.15
C GLY A 120 -1.88 -12.53 -1.74
N GLU A 121 -0.96 -12.82 -0.84
CA GLU A 121 -0.83 -12.07 0.41
C GLU A 121 -0.11 -10.74 0.19
N SER A 122 -0.27 -9.82 1.13
CA SER A 122 0.33 -8.49 1.04
C SER A 122 1.32 -8.26 2.17
N ILE A 123 2.35 -7.48 1.87
CA ILE A 123 3.29 -6.92 2.85
C ILE A 123 2.95 -5.45 3.13
N VAL A 124 3.40 -4.91 4.25
CA VAL A 124 3.07 -3.56 4.71
C VAL A 124 4.28 -2.87 5.33
N ALA A 125 4.30 -1.53 5.27
CA ALA A 125 5.34 -0.73 5.93
C ALA A 125 5.22 -0.80 7.45
N ALA A 126 6.37 -1.01 8.10
CA ALA A 126 6.52 -1.05 9.55
C ALA A 126 7.32 0.15 10.07
N LYS A 127 7.11 0.50 11.34
CA LYS A 127 7.75 1.67 11.97
C LYS A 127 9.24 1.48 12.19
N ALA A 128 9.67 0.27 12.53
CA ALA A 128 11.08 -0.04 12.84
C ALA A 128 11.40 -1.49 12.47
N VAL A 129 12.69 -1.74 12.22
CA VAL A 129 13.23 -3.10 12.05
C VAL A 129 13.12 -3.84 13.38
N THR A 130 12.65 -5.08 13.34
CA THR A 130 12.61 -5.97 14.49
C THR A 130 12.91 -7.41 14.08
N THR A 131 13.62 -8.12 14.93
CA THR A 131 13.88 -9.55 14.81
C THR A 131 12.88 -10.39 15.61
N SER A 132 12.10 -9.73 16.45
CA SER A 132 11.00 -10.31 17.23
C SER A 132 9.66 -10.17 16.51
N ASN A 133 8.68 -10.95 16.92
CA ASN A 133 7.31 -10.88 16.37
C ASN A 133 6.52 -9.75 17.05
N ASP A 134 6.97 -8.50 16.88
CA ASP A 134 6.44 -7.33 17.58
C ASP A 134 6.38 -6.06 16.70
N SER A 135 6.48 -6.21 15.37
CA SER A 135 6.42 -5.07 14.46
C SER A 135 5.11 -4.29 14.58
N VAL A 136 5.22 -2.98 14.44
CA VAL A 136 4.10 -2.04 14.45
C VAL A 136 3.97 -1.39 13.08
N LEU A 137 2.75 -1.16 12.61
CA LEU A 137 2.50 -0.46 11.35
C LEU A 137 3.14 0.94 11.36
N LEU A 138 3.65 1.37 10.21
CA LEU A 138 4.28 2.69 10.06
C LEU A 138 3.31 3.82 10.45
N TYR A 139 2.06 3.73 10.00
CA TYR A 139 0.98 4.68 10.28
C TYR A 139 -0.30 3.94 10.66
N GLU A 140 -1.22 4.62 11.35
CA GLU A 140 -2.52 4.05 11.69
C GLU A 140 -3.47 4.10 10.49
N PRO A 141 -3.99 2.97 10.00
CA PRO A 141 -4.95 2.93 8.89
C PRO A 141 -6.23 3.72 9.22
N PHE A 142 -6.69 4.53 8.26
CA PHE A 142 -7.83 5.42 8.44
C PHE A 142 -8.92 5.21 7.39
N ALA A 143 -8.55 5.14 6.11
CA ALA A 143 -9.46 5.08 4.98
C ALA A 143 -8.83 4.34 3.79
N VAL A 144 -9.60 4.16 2.74
CA VAL A 144 -9.16 3.58 1.47
C VAL A 144 -9.30 4.61 0.37
N ALA A 145 -8.29 4.76 -0.49
CA ALA A 145 -8.33 5.68 -1.61
C ALA A 145 -9.39 5.27 -2.62
N GLY A 146 -10.29 6.20 -2.94
CA GLY A 146 -11.46 5.98 -3.80
C GLY A 146 -11.18 6.13 -5.29
N THR A 147 -10.05 6.73 -5.65
CA THR A 147 -9.68 7.00 -7.04
C THR A 147 -8.19 6.78 -7.25
N SER A 148 -7.80 6.48 -8.50
CA SER A 148 -6.40 6.49 -8.90
C SER A 148 -6.01 7.88 -9.40
N LYS A 149 -4.87 8.40 -8.94
CA LYS A 149 -4.34 9.71 -9.35
C LYS A 149 -2.83 9.69 -9.47
N ASP A 150 -2.31 10.32 -10.52
CA ASP A 150 -0.88 10.59 -10.67
C ASP A 150 -0.43 11.64 -9.63
N ALA A 151 0.80 11.49 -9.12
CA ALA A 151 1.39 12.41 -8.16
C ALA A 151 1.91 13.67 -8.87
N GLU A 152 1.01 14.59 -9.19
CA GLU A 152 1.31 15.90 -9.78
C GLU A 152 1.27 17.00 -8.69
N GLY A 153 2.22 17.94 -8.73
CA GLY A 153 2.34 19.02 -7.72
C GLY A 153 2.93 18.52 -6.40
N ASP A 154 2.79 19.31 -5.34
CA ASP A 154 3.33 19.02 -4.01
C ASP A 154 2.40 18.14 -3.17
N PHE A 155 1.11 18.18 -3.44
CA PHE A 155 0.06 17.41 -2.80
C PHE A 155 -0.86 16.77 -3.83
N VAL A 156 -1.41 15.61 -3.48
CA VAL A 156 -2.39 14.86 -4.27
C VAL A 156 -3.67 14.72 -3.47
N ASP A 157 -4.76 15.28 -4.00
CA ASP A 157 -6.08 15.15 -3.39
C ASP A 157 -6.78 13.90 -3.90
N VAL A 158 -7.21 13.04 -3.00
CA VAL A 158 -7.90 11.80 -3.34
C VAL A 158 -9.15 11.61 -2.49
N ASP A 159 -10.15 10.92 -3.03
CA ASP A 159 -11.31 10.47 -2.26
C ASP A 159 -10.85 9.48 -1.19
N ALA A 160 -11.35 9.63 0.02
CA ALA A 160 -11.04 8.76 1.15
C ALA A 160 -12.31 8.07 1.66
N TRP A 161 -12.45 6.79 1.36
CA TRP A 161 -13.60 5.98 1.75
C TRP A 161 -13.43 5.49 3.19
N LEU A 162 -14.37 5.90 4.05
CA LEU A 162 -14.44 5.50 5.47
C LEU A 162 -15.27 4.25 5.67
N ILE A 163 -16.39 4.16 4.92
CA ILE A 163 -17.34 3.04 5.01
C ILE A 163 -17.68 2.58 3.59
N GLY A 164 -17.55 1.29 3.35
CA GLY A 164 -17.85 0.73 2.04
C GLY A 164 -17.47 -0.74 1.90
N VAL A 165 -17.69 -1.27 0.71
CA VAL A 165 -17.36 -2.64 0.33
C VAL A 165 -16.23 -2.62 -0.69
N THR A 166 -15.19 -3.39 -0.44
CA THR A 166 -14.04 -3.59 -1.32
C THR A 166 -13.91 -5.07 -1.70
N ALA A 167 -13.23 -5.35 -2.82
CA ALA A 167 -12.89 -6.71 -3.21
C ALA A 167 -11.37 -6.81 -3.42
N ASN A 168 -10.75 -7.82 -2.81
CA ASN A 168 -9.31 -8.09 -2.94
C ASN A 168 -8.44 -6.86 -2.59
N LEU A 169 -8.73 -6.19 -1.49
CA LEU A 169 -7.91 -5.10 -0.98
C LEU A 169 -6.50 -5.63 -0.68
N GLN A 170 -5.49 -4.99 -1.27
CA GLN A 170 -4.10 -5.44 -1.16
C GLN A 170 -3.46 -4.92 0.13
N ALA A 171 -3.89 -5.47 1.25
CA ALA A 171 -3.38 -5.15 2.57
C ALA A 171 -3.44 -6.40 3.48
N PRO A 172 -2.50 -6.56 4.42
CA PRO A 172 -2.55 -7.66 5.37
C PRO A 172 -3.71 -7.52 6.36
N ALA A 173 -4.01 -8.61 7.05
CA ALA A 173 -5.17 -8.72 7.93
C ALA A 173 -5.18 -7.65 9.04
N SER A 174 -4.04 -7.32 9.62
CA SER A 174 -3.94 -6.27 10.66
C SER A 174 -4.38 -4.89 10.16
N VAL A 175 -4.10 -4.56 8.89
CA VAL A 175 -4.53 -3.31 8.27
C VAL A 175 -6.04 -3.33 8.02
N ILE A 176 -6.54 -4.42 7.41
CA ILE A 176 -7.97 -4.56 7.09
C ILE A 176 -8.82 -4.48 8.37
N ASN A 177 -8.39 -5.16 9.44
CA ASN A 177 -9.10 -5.16 10.73
C ASN A 177 -9.16 -3.77 11.41
N LYS A 178 -8.23 -2.88 11.08
CA LYS A 178 -8.23 -1.50 11.56
C LYS A 178 -9.14 -0.58 10.76
N LEU A 179 -9.45 -0.90 9.51
CA LEU A 179 -10.41 -0.19 8.66
C LEU A 179 -11.85 -0.62 9.01
N LYS A 180 -12.32 -0.24 10.20
CA LYS A 180 -13.57 -0.74 10.81
C LYS A 180 -14.84 -0.56 9.97
N GLY A 181 -14.84 0.40 9.04
CA GLY A 181 -15.98 0.66 8.15
C GLY A 181 -15.87 -0.04 6.78
N ILE A 182 -14.76 -0.71 6.50
CA ILE A 182 -14.52 -1.34 5.20
C ILE A 182 -14.75 -2.85 5.31
N VAL A 183 -15.70 -3.34 4.53
CA VAL A 183 -15.94 -4.78 4.35
C VAL A 183 -15.16 -5.25 3.13
N ASN A 184 -14.10 -6.02 3.33
CA ASN A 184 -13.31 -6.58 2.23
C ASN A 184 -13.78 -7.98 1.88
N ILE A 185 -14.24 -8.17 0.64
CA ILE A 185 -14.70 -9.47 0.12
C ILE A 185 -13.52 -10.10 -0.63
N ALA A 186 -13.08 -11.28 -0.21
CA ALA A 186 -12.19 -12.11 -1.00
C ALA A 186 -12.98 -12.74 -2.16
N LYS A 187 -12.45 -12.64 -3.37
CA LYS A 187 -13.00 -13.32 -4.55
C LYS A 187 -12.16 -14.53 -4.90
#